data_65095c039c54e76ce6e2966c7184e9ea
#
_entry.id   65095c039c54e76ce6e2966c7184e9ea
#
_cell.length_a   1.000
_cell.length_b   1.000
_cell.length_c   1.000
_cell.angle_alpha   90.00
_cell.angle_beta   90.00
_cell.angle_gamma   90.00
#
_symmetry.space_group_name_H-M   'P 1'
#
loop_
_entity.id
_entity.type
_entity.pdbx_description
1 polymer ?
#
loop_
_entity_poly.entity_id
_entity_poly.type
_entity_poly.pdbx_seq_one_letter_code
_entity_poly.pdbx_strand_id
1 'polypeptide(L)'
;MLKNSNGNVDAKTFQDAGCIVGVNNASFEVSKGEMLVVMGLSGSGKSTLLRCISRLTDATGGKIYIEGQDLLAMNDKQLIELRRSKMGMVFQSFALLPHKTVLENIAFPLQVKGGETDDSIKKAMEMVELVGLKGRENYFPRELSGGQQQRVGIARSLAVEPDIWFLDEPFSALDPLIR
;
A
#
# COMPACT_ATOMS: atom_id res chain seq x y z
N MET A 1 29.77 2.68 2.18
CA MET A 1 29.63 2.33 3.61
C MET A 1 29.04 0.92 3.79
N LEU A 2 27.82 0.63 3.38
CA LEU A 2 27.20 -0.70 3.60
C LEU A 2 27.97 -1.90 3.00
N LYS A 3 28.67 -1.72 1.87
CA LYS A 3 29.44 -2.81 1.23
C LYS A 3 30.62 -3.31 2.06
N ASN A 4 31.14 -2.49 2.97
CA ASN A 4 32.35 -2.82 3.75
C ASN A 4 32.07 -3.30 5.18
N SER A 5 30.79 -3.32 5.62
CA SER A 5 30.41 -3.58 7.02
C SER A 5 29.47 -4.78 7.20
N ASN A 6 29.34 -5.65 6.18
CA ASN A 6 28.40 -6.78 6.18
C ASN A 6 26.95 -6.37 6.57
N GLY A 7 26.56 -5.14 6.25
CA GLY A 7 25.21 -4.64 6.55
C GLY A 7 25.00 -4.18 8.00
N ASN A 8 25.99 -4.26 8.87
CA ASN A 8 25.88 -3.97 10.31
C ASN A 8 26.53 -2.60 10.61
N VAL A 9 25.89 -1.52 10.15
CA VAL A 9 26.33 -0.15 10.43
C VAL A 9 25.40 0.47 11.46
N ASP A 10 25.97 1.06 12.51
CA ASP A 10 25.22 1.81 13.53
C ASP A 10 24.50 3.01 12.91
N ALA A 11 23.27 3.29 13.36
CA ALA A 11 22.45 4.40 12.89
C ALA A 11 23.18 5.75 13.03
N LYS A 12 24.02 5.91 14.07
CA LYS A 12 24.83 7.11 14.29
C LYS A 12 25.83 7.34 13.16
N THR A 13 26.47 6.30 12.67
CA THR A 13 27.44 6.38 11.55
C THR A 13 26.76 6.89 10.27
N PHE A 14 25.49 6.52 10.03
CA PHE A 14 24.72 7.06 8.90
C PHE A 14 24.36 8.52 9.10
N GLN A 15 23.96 8.92 10.31
CA GLN A 15 23.65 10.32 10.65
C GLN A 15 24.87 11.23 10.50
N ASP A 16 26.03 10.79 10.98
CA ASP A 16 27.31 11.51 10.87
C ASP A 16 27.74 11.68 9.39
N ALA A 17 27.27 10.76 8.52
CA ALA A 17 27.46 10.85 7.07
C ALA A 17 26.35 11.65 6.34
N GLY A 18 25.45 12.33 7.08
CA GLY A 18 24.34 13.11 6.51
C GLY A 18 23.20 12.28 5.93
N CYS A 19 23.10 10.99 6.28
CA CYS A 19 22.05 10.08 5.81
C CYS A 19 20.93 9.94 6.85
N ILE A 20 19.69 9.87 6.40
CA ILE A 20 18.54 9.56 7.24
C ILE A 20 18.28 8.05 7.17
N VAL A 21 18.27 7.40 8.34
CA VAL A 21 17.93 5.97 8.46
C VAL A 21 16.42 5.86 8.64
N GLY A 22 15.73 5.38 7.62
CA GLY A 22 14.27 5.16 7.66
C GLY A 22 13.90 3.87 8.40
N VAL A 23 14.64 2.79 8.15
CA VAL A 23 14.46 1.45 8.77
C VAL A 23 15.84 0.84 9.00
N ASN A 24 16.09 0.28 10.17
CA ASN A 24 17.33 -0.40 10.51
C ASN A 24 17.05 -1.77 11.11
N ASN A 25 17.64 -2.83 10.51
CA ASN A 25 17.60 -4.21 11.00
C ASN A 25 16.21 -4.73 11.39
N ALA A 26 15.17 -4.44 10.57
CA ALA A 26 13.86 -5.02 10.74
C ALA A 26 13.84 -6.42 10.12
N SER A 27 13.50 -7.43 10.94
CA SER A 27 13.33 -8.81 10.49
C SER A 27 12.05 -9.38 11.08
N PHE A 28 11.18 -9.92 10.25
CA PHE A 28 9.93 -10.55 10.65
C PHE A 28 9.44 -11.49 9.54
N GLU A 29 8.53 -12.35 9.89
CA GLU A 29 7.83 -13.25 8.99
C GLU A 29 6.33 -13.11 9.24
N VAL A 30 5.54 -13.24 8.18
CA VAL A 30 4.07 -13.17 8.24
C VAL A 30 3.52 -14.38 7.49
N SER A 31 2.77 -15.21 8.18
CA SER A 31 2.16 -16.41 7.61
C SER A 31 0.86 -16.08 6.88
N LYS A 32 0.43 -16.97 6.00
CA LYS A 32 -0.86 -16.83 5.31
C LYS A 32 -2.02 -16.75 6.31
N GLY A 33 -2.86 -15.72 6.15
CA GLY A 33 -3.99 -15.45 7.04
C GLY A 33 -3.62 -14.70 8.33
N GLU A 34 -2.33 -14.37 8.52
CA GLU A 34 -1.83 -13.61 9.66
C GLU A 34 -1.92 -12.11 9.41
N MET A 35 -2.17 -11.34 10.47
CA MET A 35 -2.11 -9.88 10.46
C MET A 35 -0.97 -9.40 11.35
N LEU A 36 0.02 -8.74 10.74
CA LEU A 36 1.10 -8.06 11.46
C LEU A 36 0.78 -6.58 11.62
N VAL A 37 0.75 -6.09 12.85
CA VAL A 37 0.56 -4.67 13.16
C VAL A 37 1.88 -4.03 13.54
N VAL A 38 2.31 -3.02 12.79
CA VAL A 38 3.51 -2.24 13.06
C VAL A 38 3.11 -0.94 13.74
N MET A 39 3.48 -0.79 15.02
CA MET A 39 3.19 0.39 15.83
C MET A 39 4.45 1.19 16.14
N GLY A 40 4.28 2.49 16.34
CA GLY A 40 5.37 3.40 16.70
C GLY A 40 4.97 4.87 16.50
N LEU A 41 5.76 5.78 17.02
CA LEU A 41 5.53 7.22 16.91
C LEU A 41 5.56 7.70 15.45
N SER A 42 5.04 8.90 15.21
CA SER A 42 5.21 9.57 13.91
C SER A 42 6.70 9.71 13.58
N GLY A 43 7.08 9.46 12.33
CA GLY A 43 8.47 9.51 11.89
C GLY A 43 9.34 8.28 12.25
N SER A 44 8.79 7.24 12.91
CA SER A 44 9.55 6.04 13.29
C SER A 44 9.86 5.08 12.13
N GLY A 45 9.50 5.41 10.89
CA GLY A 45 9.81 4.61 9.71
C GLY A 45 8.76 3.59 9.29
N LYS A 46 7.57 3.55 9.91
CA LYS A 46 6.47 2.60 9.57
C LYS A 46 6.11 2.61 8.08
N SER A 47 5.78 3.77 7.54
CA SER A 47 5.43 3.92 6.11
C SER A 47 6.63 3.61 5.21
N THR A 48 7.86 3.93 5.65
CA THR A 48 9.09 3.57 4.93
C THR A 48 9.25 2.06 4.87
N LEU A 49 9.02 1.34 5.98
CA LEU A 49 9.04 -0.12 6.02
C LEU A 49 8.02 -0.70 5.05
N LEU A 50 6.74 -0.26 5.11
CA LEU A 50 5.70 -0.73 4.19
C LEU A 50 6.06 -0.49 2.72
N ARG A 51 6.63 0.66 2.40
CA ARG A 51 7.07 0.97 1.03
C ARG A 51 8.26 0.12 0.59
N CYS A 52 9.18 -0.22 1.50
CA CYS A 52 10.30 -1.12 1.19
C CYS A 52 9.80 -2.56 0.95
N ILE A 53 8.94 -3.10 1.81
CA ILE A 53 8.44 -4.48 1.66
C ILE A 53 7.48 -4.66 0.47
N SER A 54 6.83 -3.58 0.01
CA SER A 54 6.07 -3.56 -1.25
C SER A 54 6.93 -3.16 -2.47
N ARG A 55 8.23 -2.86 -2.23
CA ARG A 55 9.20 -2.36 -3.19
C ARG A 55 8.76 -1.10 -3.95
N LEU A 56 7.89 -0.28 -3.34
CA LEU A 56 7.62 1.09 -3.82
C LEU A 56 8.83 2.01 -3.61
N THR A 57 9.69 1.65 -2.66
CA THR A 57 11.00 2.24 -2.42
C THR A 57 12.00 1.10 -2.34
N ASP A 58 13.11 1.18 -3.05
CA ASP A 58 14.13 0.15 -2.98
C ASP A 58 14.80 0.15 -1.61
N ALA A 59 14.96 -1.03 -1.02
CA ALA A 59 15.72 -1.20 0.21
C ALA A 59 17.22 -1.07 -0.08
N THR A 60 17.95 -0.36 0.81
CA THR A 60 19.40 -0.20 0.68
C THR A 60 20.15 -1.51 0.95
N GLY A 61 19.55 -2.42 1.70
CA GLY A 61 20.11 -3.74 2.01
C GLY A 61 19.06 -4.64 2.65
N GLY A 62 19.44 -5.89 2.88
CA GLY A 62 18.55 -6.92 3.39
C GLY A 62 17.99 -7.81 2.30
N LYS A 63 16.95 -8.57 2.65
CA LYS A 63 16.23 -9.48 1.74
C LYS A 63 14.75 -9.41 2.02
N ILE A 64 13.94 -9.50 0.99
CA ILE A 64 12.47 -9.50 1.10
C ILE A 64 11.96 -10.66 0.26
N TYR A 65 11.29 -11.61 0.92
CA TYR A 65 10.70 -12.76 0.25
C TYR A 65 9.18 -12.69 0.30
N ILE A 66 8.55 -12.98 -0.82
CA ILE A 66 7.09 -13.15 -0.92
C ILE A 66 6.85 -14.52 -1.53
N GLU A 67 6.21 -15.41 -0.77
CA GLU A 67 5.96 -16.80 -1.17
C GLU A 67 7.25 -17.50 -1.66
N GLY A 68 8.38 -17.27 -0.96
CA GLY A 68 9.68 -17.84 -1.29
C GLY A 68 10.42 -17.17 -2.46
N GLN A 69 9.83 -16.17 -3.11
CA GLN A 69 10.46 -15.43 -4.20
C GLN A 69 11.17 -14.18 -3.67
N ASP A 70 12.43 -13.98 -4.05
CA ASP A 70 13.19 -12.78 -3.67
C ASP A 70 12.67 -11.56 -4.45
N LEU A 71 11.97 -10.68 -3.73
CA LEU A 71 11.37 -9.48 -4.29
C LEU A 71 12.42 -8.51 -4.85
N LEU A 72 13.61 -8.46 -4.23
CA LEU A 72 14.67 -7.52 -4.63
C LEU A 72 15.38 -7.99 -5.91
N ALA A 73 15.33 -9.28 -6.21
CA ALA A 73 15.88 -9.86 -7.44
C ALA A 73 14.94 -9.75 -8.65
N MET A 74 13.67 -9.42 -8.43
CA MET A 74 12.69 -9.30 -9.53
C MET A 74 13.02 -8.13 -10.46
N ASN A 75 12.84 -8.34 -11.76
CA ASN A 75 12.83 -7.28 -12.74
C ASN A 75 11.48 -6.53 -12.73
N ASP A 76 11.41 -5.39 -13.44
CA ASP A 76 10.21 -4.53 -13.44
C ASP A 76 8.95 -5.24 -13.93
N LYS A 77 9.06 -6.11 -14.92
CA LYS A 77 7.88 -6.86 -15.43
C LYS A 77 7.34 -7.83 -14.39
N GLN A 78 8.21 -8.55 -13.69
CA GLN A 78 7.83 -9.46 -12.61
C GLN A 78 7.23 -8.71 -11.44
N LEU A 79 7.79 -7.55 -11.08
CA LEU A 79 7.31 -6.71 -10.00
C LEU A 79 5.94 -6.10 -10.31
N ILE A 80 5.73 -5.62 -11.55
CA ILE A 80 4.43 -5.10 -12.00
C ILE A 80 3.37 -6.21 -11.91
N GLU A 81 3.70 -7.42 -12.39
CA GLU A 81 2.76 -8.54 -12.36
C GLU A 81 2.43 -8.97 -10.93
N LEU A 82 3.42 -9.06 -10.05
CA LEU A 82 3.21 -9.37 -8.63
C LEU A 82 2.30 -8.33 -7.95
N ARG A 83 2.56 -7.04 -8.17
CA ARG A 83 1.72 -5.96 -7.62
C ARG A 83 0.30 -6.01 -8.15
N ARG A 84 0.16 -6.25 -9.45
CA ARG A 84 -1.13 -6.28 -10.13
C ARG A 84 -1.99 -7.47 -9.69
N SER A 85 -1.37 -8.61 -9.45
CA SER A 85 -2.08 -9.87 -9.17
C SER A 85 -2.26 -10.15 -7.68
N LYS A 86 -1.28 -9.79 -6.83
CA LYS A 86 -1.22 -10.27 -5.44
C LYS A 86 -1.21 -9.20 -4.37
N MET A 87 -0.89 -7.94 -4.71
CA MET A 87 -0.71 -6.88 -3.71
C MET A 87 -1.83 -5.85 -3.76
N GLY A 88 -2.41 -5.53 -2.61
CA GLY A 88 -3.24 -4.35 -2.41
C GLY A 88 -2.58 -3.37 -1.46
N MET A 89 -2.76 -2.07 -1.68
CA MET A 89 -2.23 -1.06 -0.78
C MET A 89 -3.21 0.07 -0.53
N VAL A 90 -3.39 0.42 0.73
CA VAL A 90 -4.07 1.63 1.18
C VAL A 90 -3.02 2.63 1.63
N PHE A 91 -3.02 3.80 1.01
CA PHE A 91 -2.07 4.87 1.30
C PHE A 91 -2.64 5.87 2.31
N GLN A 92 -1.80 6.40 3.16
CA GLN A 92 -2.15 7.45 4.12
C GLN A 92 -2.79 8.68 3.45
N SER A 93 -2.32 9.06 2.27
CA SER A 93 -2.84 10.18 1.46
C SER A 93 -3.94 9.79 0.47
N PHE A 94 -4.57 8.62 0.66
CA PHE A 94 -5.60 8.02 -0.18
C PHE A 94 -5.15 7.69 -1.62
N ALA A 95 -4.23 8.43 -2.20
CA ALA A 95 -3.68 8.30 -3.56
C ALA A 95 -4.77 8.12 -4.64
N LEU A 96 -5.90 8.82 -4.50
CA LEU A 96 -6.97 8.79 -5.49
C LEU A 96 -6.57 9.54 -6.75
N LEU A 97 -7.08 9.07 -7.89
CA LEU A 97 -6.92 9.72 -9.17
C LEU A 97 -7.90 10.90 -9.24
N PRO A 98 -7.44 12.17 -9.23
CA PRO A 98 -8.32 13.33 -9.03
C PRO A 98 -9.25 13.60 -10.22
N HIS A 99 -8.91 13.09 -11.39
CA HIS A 99 -9.67 13.20 -12.63
C HIS A 99 -10.65 12.05 -12.86
N LYS A 100 -10.73 11.10 -11.93
CA LYS A 100 -11.63 9.95 -11.97
C LYS A 100 -12.67 10.05 -10.84
N THR A 101 -13.88 9.60 -11.15
CA THR A 101 -14.95 9.49 -10.17
C THR A 101 -14.67 8.41 -9.11
N VAL A 102 -15.50 8.30 -8.09
CA VAL A 102 -15.45 7.21 -7.09
C VAL A 102 -15.47 5.86 -7.78
N LEU A 103 -16.45 5.63 -8.64
CA LEU A 103 -16.61 4.37 -9.37
C LEU A 103 -15.39 4.05 -10.22
N GLU A 104 -14.91 5.02 -11.00
CA GLU A 104 -13.75 4.86 -11.86
C GLU A 104 -12.44 4.64 -11.07
N ASN A 105 -12.28 5.27 -9.90
CA ASN A 105 -11.15 5.02 -9.01
C ASN A 105 -11.12 3.56 -8.53
N ILE A 106 -12.29 3.01 -8.16
CA ILE A 106 -12.40 1.64 -7.67
C ILE A 106 -12.25 0.63 -8.81
N ALA A 107 -12.81 0.92 -10.00
CA ALA A 107 -12.71 0.05 -11.17
C ALA A 107 -11.30 0.03 -11.78
N PHE A 108 -10.53 1.10 -11.61
CA PHE A 108 -9.22 1.29 -12.27
C PHE A 108 -8.27 0.09 -12.11
N PRO A 109 -7.98 -0.43 -10.90
CA PRO A 109 -7.06 -1.55 -10.76
C PRO A 109 -7.59 -2.84 -11.41
N LEU A 110 -8.90 -3.05 -11.46
CA LEU A 110 -9.49 -4.20 -12.14
C LEU A 110 -9.25 -4.14 -13.65
N GLN A 111 -9.43 -2.96 -14.24
CA GLN A 111 -9.14 -2.72 -15.67
C GLN A 111 -7.65 -2.89 -15.97
N VAL A 112 -6.76 -2.39 -15.10
CA VAL A 112 -5.30 -2.57 -15.23
C VAL A 112 -4.89 -4.04 -15.13
N LYS A 113 -5.63 -4.85 -14.35
CA LYS A 113 -5.42 -6.31 -14.24
C LYS A 113 -5.89 -7.06 -15.50
N GLY A 114 -6.59 -6.38 -16.43
CA GLY A 114 -7.08 -6.97 -17.67
C GLY A 114 -8.55 -7.41 -17.62
N GLY A 115 -9.29 -6.97 -16.61
CA GLY A 115 -10.73 -7.23 -16.50
C GLY A 115 -11.52 -6.51 -17.60
N GLU A 116 -12.59 -7.15 -18.07
CA GLU A 116 -13.55 -6.51 -18.96
C GLU A 116 -14.19 -5.30 -18.27
N THR A 117 -14.55 -4.28 -19.06
CA THR A 117 -15.04 -3.00 -18.51
C THR A 117 -16.31 -3.20 -17.69
N ASP A 118 -17.26 -3.98 -18.20
CA ASP A 118 -18.56 -4.20 -17.54
C ASP A 118 -18.42 -4.96 -16.22
N ASP A 119 -17.59 -6.01 -16.18
CA ASP A 119 -17.33 -6.77 -14.96
C ASP A 119 -16.58 -5.90 -13.93
N SER A 120 -15.63 -5.09 -14.38
CA SER A 120 -14.90 -4.16 -13.52
C SER A 120 -15.82 -3.10 -12.89
N ILE A 121 -16.78 -2.59 -13.65
CA ILE A 121 -17.79 -1.63 -13.17
C ILE A 121 -18.74 -2.31 -12.17
N LYS A 122 -19.23 -3.51 -12.48
CA LYS A 122 -20.09 -4.28 -11.58
C LYS A 122 -19.42 -4.53 -10.24
N LYS A 123 -18.19 -5.03 -10.25
CA LYS A 123 -17.40 -5.25 -9.02
C LYS A 123 -17.14 -3.96 -8.26
N ALA A 124 -16.84 -2.87 -8.96
CA ALA A 124 -16.64 -1.57 -8.35
C ALA A 124 -17.93 -1.04 -7.68
N MET A 125 -19.09 -1.25 -8.27
CA MET A 125 -20.39 -0.91 -7.65
C MET A 125 -20.65 -1.68 -6.35
N GLU A 126 -20.35 -2.98 -6.33
CA GLU A 126 -20.41 -3.79 -5.10
C GLU A 126 -19.50 -3.21 -4.00
N MET A 127 -18.30 -2.78 -4.37
CA MET A 127 -17.36 -2.15 -3.43
C MET A 127 -17.83 -0.78 -2.93
N VAL A 128 -18.45 0.04 -3.80
CA VAL A 128 -19.08 1.31 -3.40
C VAL A 128 -20.14 1.07 -2.33
N GLU A 129 -20.99 0.07 -2.51
CA GLU A 129 -22.04 -0.28 -1.54
C GLU A 129 -21.43 -0.81 -0.24
N LEU A 130 -20.42 -1.68 -0.32
CA LEU A 130 -19.71 -2.25 0.84
C LEU A 130 -19.12 -1.17 1.76
N VAL A 131 -18.56 -0.09 1.18
CA VAL A 131 -17.96 0.99 1.98
C VAL A 131 -18.93 2.13 2.32
N GLY A 132 -20.23 1.96 2.04
CA GLY A 132 -21.28 2.91 2.38
C GLY A 132 -21.19 4.22 1.59
N LEU A 133 -20.84 4.16 0.32
CA LEU A 133 -20.76 5.32 -0.60
C LEU A 133 -21.83 5.30 -1.70
N LYS A 134 -22.89 4.50 -1.54
CA LYS A 134 -24.03 4.46 -2.46
C LYS A 134 -24.60 5.85 -2.71
N GLY A 135 -24.84 6.19 -3.98
CA GLY A 135 -25.28 7.50 -4.43
C GLY A 135 -24.15 8.52 -4.64
N ARG A 136 -22.88 8.09 -4.47
CA ARG A 136 -21.70 8.94 -4.70
C ARG A 136 -20.77 8.40 -5.79
N GLU A 137 -21.24 7.50 -6.61
CA GLU A 137 -20.50 6.80 -7.66
C GLU A 137 -19.83 7.76 -8.64
N ASN A 138 -20.54 8.85 -8.97
CA ASN A 138 -20.12 9.85 -9.94
C ASN A 138 -19.39 11.06 -9.32
N TYR A 139 -19.18 11.06 -7.99
CA TYR A 139 -18.46 12.16 -7.31
C TYR A 139 -16.96 12.03 -7.57
N PHE A 140 -16.31 13.17 -7.72
CA PHE A 140 -14.85 13.27 -7.80
C PHE A 140 -14.24 13.36 -6.39
N PRO A 141 -12.96 13.00 -6.20
CA PRO A 141 -12.29 13.07 -4.89
C PRO A 141 -12.45 14.43 -4.18
N ARG A 142 -12.39 15.53 -4.92
CA ARG A 142 -12.56 16.90 -4.37
C ARG A 142 -13.94 17.19 -3.75
N GLU A 143 -14.94 16.38 -4.09
CA GLU A 143 -16.32 16.52 -3.61
C GLU A 143 -16.60 15.66 -2.37
N LEU A 144 -15.57 14.91 -1.92
CA LEU A 144 -15.66 13.96 -0.80
C LEU A 144 -14.93 14.49 0.43
N SER A 145 -15.47 14.19 1.62
CA SER A 145 -14.71 14.36 2.86
C SER A 145 -13.50 13.42 2.92
N GLY A 146 -12.50 13.74 3.78
CA GLY A 146 -11.31 12.88 3.95
C GLY A 146 -11.65 11.43 4.30
N GLY A 147 -12.62 11.21 5.20
CA GLY A 147 -13.08 9.86 5.54
C GLY A 147 -13.76 9.14 4.37
N GLN A 148 -14.47 9.87 3.49
CA GLN A 148 -15.04 9.29 2.28
C GLN A 148 -13.96 8.95 1.26
N GLN A 149 -12.97 9.82 1.05
CA GLN A 149 -11.82 9.54 0.19
C GLN A 149 -11.05 8.31 0.67
N GLN A 150 -10.88 8.16 1.98
CA GLN A 150 -10.25 6.99 2.57
C GLN A 150 -11.03 5.71 2.28
N ARG A 151 -12.36 5.72 2.42
CA ARG A 151 -13.21 4.59 2.06
C ARG A 151 -13.09 4.22 0.57
N VAL A 152 -12.98 5.19 -0.33
CA VAL A 152 -12.70 4.93 -1.76
C VAL A 152 -11.35 4.25 -1.92
N GLY A 153 -10.30 4.70 -1.23
CA GLY A 153 -8.97 4.07 -1.25
C GLY A 153 -8.99 2.61 -0.75
N ILE A 154 -9.74 2.35 0.32
CA ILE A 154 -9.95 1.00 0.86
C ILE A 154 -10.70 0.14 -0.17
N ALA A 155 -11.84 0.62 -0.69
CA ALA A 155 -12.64 -0.09 -1.68
C ALA A 155 -11.83 -0.44 -2.94
N ARG A 156 -11.04 0.52 -3.44
CA ARG A 156 -10.14 0.32 -4.58
C ARG A 156 -9.12 -0.80 -4.34
N SER A 157 -8.55 -0.84 -3.14
CA SER A 157 -7.55 -1.86 -2.80
C SER A 157 -8.15 -3.24 -2.58
N LEU A 158 -9.41 -3.33 -2.10
CA LEU A 158 -10.14 -4.58 -1.90
C LEU A 158 -10.68 -5.14 -3.21
N ALA A 159 -11.01 -4.29 -4.19
CA ALA A 159 -11.64 -4.71 -5.45
C ALA A 159 -10.85 -5.79 -6.21
N VAL A 160 -9.52 -5.76 -6.11
CA VAL A 160 -8.62 -6.73 -6.77
C VAL A 160 -8.44 -8.03 -5.99
N GLU A 161 -9.01 -8.15 -4.79
CA GLU A 161 -8.90 -9.32 -3.90
C GLU A 161 -7.45 -9.75 -3.70
N PRO A 162 -6.61 -8.89 -3.10
CA PRO A 162 -5.18 -9.15 -2.98
C PRO A 162 -4.88 -10.26 -1.98
N ASP A 163 -3.86 -11.08 -2.26
CA ASP A 163 -3.34 -12.07 -1.32
C ASP A 163 -2.59 -11.40 -0.15
N ILE A 164 -1.97 -10.23 -0.41
CA ILE A 164 -1.22 -9.44 0.57
C ILE A 164 -1.76 -8.02 0.57
N TRP A 165 -2.18 -7.55 1.75
CA TRP A 165 -2.76 -6.23 1.89
C TRP A 165 -1.91 -5.34 2.80
N PHE A 166 -1.34 -4.28 2.23
CA PHE A 166 -0.54 -3.28 2.95
C PHE A 166 -1.42 -2.09 3.34
N LEU A 167 -1.45 -1.76 4.61
CA LEU A 167 -2.27 -0.68 5.17
C LEU A 167 -1.36 0.37 5.83
N ASP A 168 -1.18 1.52 5.17
CA ASP A 168 -0.39 2.64 5.68
C ASP A 168 -1.34 3.67 6.33
N GLU A 169 -1.49 3.60 7.64
CA GLU A 169 -2.39 4.42 8.45
C GLU A 169 -3.84 4.50 7.90
N PRO A 170 -4.49 3.34 7.66
CA PRO A 170 -5.75 3.27 6.91
C PRO A 170 -6.94 3.95 7.60
N PHE A 171 -6.79 4.39 8.84
CA PHE A 171 -7.84 5.04 9.63
C PHE A 171 -7.48 6.45 10.06
N SER A 172 -6.43 7.05 9.48
CA SER A 172 -5.92 8.37 9.88
C SER A 172 -6.94 9.51 9.67
N ALA A 173 -7.83 9.40 8.69
CA ALA A 173 -8.85 10.40 8.36
C ALA A 173 -10.22 10.11 8.97
N LEU A 174 -10.37 9.05 9.76
CA LEU A 174 -11.61 8.77 10.47
C LEU A 174 -11.67 9.56 11.78
N ASP A 175 -12.89 9.92 12.18
CA ASP A 175 -13.16 10.57 13.47
C ASP A 175 -12.56 9.73 14.61
N PRO A 176 -11.87 10.35 15.59
CA PRO A 176 -11.31 9.65 16.76
C PRO A 176 -12.31 8.78 17.52
N LEU A 177 -13.61 9.09 17.42
CA LEU A 177 -14.68 8.29 18.04
C LEU A 177 -15.07 7.03 17.23
N ILE A 178 -14.56 6.89 15.99
CA ILE A 178 -14.86 5.77 15.09
C ILE A 178 -13.61 4.88 14.87
N ARG A 179 -12.46 5.30 15.40
CA ARG A 179 -11.20 4.56 15.33
C ARG A 179 -11.18 3.30 16.16
#